data_151a08f6d3b5ca97b65e359adab1d291
#
_entry.id   151a08f6d3b5ca97b65e359adab1d291
#
_cell.length_a   1.000
_cell.length_b   1.000
_cell.length_c   1.000
_cell.angle_alpha   90.00
_cell.angle_beta   90.00
_cell.angle_gamma   90.00
#
_symmetry.space_group_name_H-M   'P 1'
#
loop_
_entity.id
_entity.type
_entity.pdbx_description
1 polymer ?
#
loop_
_entity_poly.entity_id
_entity_poly.type
_entity_poly.pdbx_seq_one_letter_code
_entity_poly.pdbx_strand_id
1 'polypeptide(L)'
;MNVADQLKNNGRVVRGWLGIAIQEVTDELTEALGLKDKSGALVAAVNKGTPASKAGIEAGDVILKFNKKDIEKSSDLPKYVGITKPNSVVPVEIWRNGKLKTLRVKVGEMPSDRMQASNKKPSKESVNRIGLVLKEASGKEKKLIDGRNGLVVMKASGSAVSSQIRNGDVILALNNKPVTSVRAFNREINKTPKGKTIALLIYRNGDTLFVPVKVLN
;
A
#
# COMPACT_ATOMS: atom_id res chain seq x y z
N MET A 1 -25.00 -15.11 -10.83
CA MET A 1 -26.14 -14.24 -10.54
C MET A 1 -25.90 -12.93 -11.26
N ASN A 2 -26.80 -12.57 -12.16
CA ASN A 2 -26.65 -11.38 -13.00
C ASN A 2 -27.14 -10.14 -12.25
N VAL A 3 -26.67 -8.93 -12.58
CA VAL A 3 -27.09 -7.64 -11.97
C VAL A 3 -28.63 -7.48 -12.03
N ALA A 4 -29.26 -7.96 -13.09
CA ALA A 4 -30.71 -7.98 -13.25
C ALA A 4 -31.45 -8.81 -12.18
N ASP A 5 -30.87 -9.96 -11.79
CA ASP A 5 -31.45 -10.84 -10.76
C ASP A 5 -31.35 -10.20 -9.36
N GLN A 6 -30.28 -9.46 -9.10
CA GLN A 6 -30.08 -8.77 -7.82
C GLN A 6 -31.04 -7.58 -7.66
N LEU A 7 -31.31 -6.85 -8.75
CA LEU A 7 -32.29 -5.75 -8.76
C LEU A 7 -33.72 -6.25 -8.58
N LYS A 8 -34.08 -7.38 -9.19
CA LYS A 8 -35.42 -7.99 -9.04
C LYS A 8 -35.67 -8.50 -7.61
N ASN A 9 -34.64 -9.13 -6.98
CA ASN A 9 -34.83 -9.80 -5.70
C ASN A 9 -34.55 -8.94 -4.48
N ASN A 10 -33.69 -7.92 -4.58
CA ASN A 10 -33.22 -7.13 -3.43
C ASN A 10 -33.34 -5.61 -3.62
N GLY A 11 -33.83 -5.12 -4.75
CA GLY A 11 -33.98 -3.68 -5.04
C GLY A 11 -32.67 -2.89 -5.12
N ARG A 12 -31.50 -3.55 -4.93
CA ARG A 12 -30.15 -2.94 -4.98
C ARG A 12 -29.08 -3.95 -5.40
N VAL A 13 -28.05 -3.44 -6.07
CA VAL A 13 -26.86 -4.23 -6.39
C VAL A 13 -25.91 -4.26 -5.19
N VAL A 14 -25.76 -5.42 -4.58
CA VAL A 14 -24.85 -5.62 -3.45
C VAL A 14 -23.50 -6.11 -4.00
N ARG A 15 -22.44 -5.34 -3.75
CA ARG A 15 -21.07 -5.68 -4.20
C ARG A 15 -20.22 -6.13 -3.02
N GLY A 16 -19.43 -7.20 -3.25
CA GLY A 16 -18.40 -7.61 -2.32
C GLY A 16 -17.36 -6.52 -2.11
N TRP A 17 -16.77 -6.48 -0.93
CA TRP A 17 -15.79 -5.48 -0.54
C TRP A 17 -14.77 -6.05 0.46
N LEU A 18 -13.52 -5.62 0.38
CA LEU A 18 -12.43 -6.01 1.27
C LEU A 18 -11.95 -4.87 2.17
N GLY A 19 -12.07 -3.62 1.73
CA GLY A 19 -11.60 -2.44 2.45
C GLY A 19 -10.08 -2.25 2.39
N ILE A 20 -9.53 -2.42 1.20
CA ILE A 20 -8.12 -2.21 0.87
C ILE A 20 -7.97 -1.22 -0.27
N ALA A 21 -6.87 -0.48 -0.29
CA ALA A 21 -6.36 0.19 -1.48
C ALA A 21 -5.30 -0.70 -2.12
N ILE A 22 -5.34 -0.82 -3.44
CA ILE A 22 -4.40 -1.62 -4.21
C ILE A 22 -3.72 -0.78 -5.28
N GLN A 23 -2.54 -1.22 -5.70
CA GLN A 23 -1.83 -0.67 -6.85
C GLN A 23 -1.23 -1.79 -7.70
N GLU A 24 -0.86 -1.45 -8.92
CA GLU A 24 -0.23 -2.37 -9.86
C GLU A 24 1.20 -2.70 -9.43
N VAL A 25 1.61 -3.93 -9.68
CA VAL A 25 2.99 -4.38 -9.47
C VAL A 25 3.80 -4.00 -10.70
N THR A 26 4.73 -3.04 -10.55
CA THR A 26 5.67 -2.63 -11.62
C THR A 26 6.94 -3.46 -11.57
N ASP A 27 7.78 -3.39 -12.61
CA ASP A 27 9.06 -4.10 -12.65
C ASP A 27 9.97 -3.71 -11.49
N GLU A 28 10.00 -2.41 -11.15
CA GLU A 28 10.80 -1.90 -10.04
C GLU A 28 10.29 -2.40 -8.67
N LEU A 29 8.96 -2.50 -8.52
CA LEU A 29 8.37 -3.06 -7.29
C LEU A 29 8.57 -4.57 -7.21
N THR A 30 8.56 -5.28 -8.33
CA THR A 30 8.90 -6.71 -8.39
C THR A 30 10.30 -6.96 -7.85
N GLU A 31 11.29 -6.20 -8.32
CA GLU A 31 12.66 -6.28 -7.81
C GLU A 31 12.76 -5.92 -6.33
N ALA A 32 12.15 -4.79 -5.94
CA ALA A 32 12.24 -4.26 -4.58
C ALA A 32 11.57 -5.16 -3.53
N LEU A 33 10.50 -5.86 -3.88
CA LEU A 33 9.73 -6.75 -3.00
C LEU A 33 10.10 -8.24 -3.13
N GLY A 34 11.04 -8.57 -4.05
CA GLY A 34 11.50 -9.94 -4.27
C GLY A 34 10.42 -10.85 -4.85
N LEU A 35 9.55 -10.32 -5.70
CA LEU A 35 8.54 -11.09 -6.43
C LEU A 35 9.18 -11.82 -7.61
N LYS A 36 8.51 -12.86 -8.11
CA LYS A 36 8.95 -13.60 -9.30
C LYS A 36 8.59 -12.89 -10.61
N ASP A 37 7.44 -12.25 -10.62
CA ASP A 37 6.87 -11.55 -11.78
C ASP A 37 5.95 -10.39 -11.33
N LYS A 38 5.32 -9.71 -12.28
CA LYS A 38 4.41 -8.57 -12.05
C LYS A 38 2.97 -8.97 -11.72
N SER A 39 2.70 -10.26 -11.53
CA SER A 39 1.35 -10.74 -11.25
C SER A 39 0.91 -10.31 -9.85
N GLY A 40 -0.41 -10.09 -9.72
CA GLY A 40 -1.02 -9.78 -8.45
C GLY A 40 -1.48 -8.33 -8.30
N ALA A 41 -2.01 -8.06 -7.12
CA ALA A 41 -2.42 -6.73 -6.67
C ALA A 41 -1.67 -6.38 -5.39
N LEU A 42 -0.80 -5.36 -5.44
CA LEU A 42 -0.07 -4.88 -4.27
C LEU A 42 -1.02 -4.10 -3.36
N VAL A 43 -1.12 -4.52 -2.12
CA VAL A 43 -1.93 -3.83 -1.10
C VAL A 43 -1.18 -2.60 -0.61
N ALA A 44 -1.63 -1.42 -0.99
CA ALA A 44 -1.07 -0.13 -0.57
C ALA A 44 -1.60 0.31 0.80
N ALA A 45 -2.88 0.02 1.10
CA ALA A 45 -3.48 0.31 2.40
C ALA A 45 -4.53 -0.73 2.80
N VAL A 46 -4.72 -0.89 4.09
CA VAL A 46 -5.81 -1.67 4.69
C VAL A 46 -6.54 -0.80 5.70
N ASN A 47 -7.83 -0.56 5.46
CA ASN A 47 -8.64 0.24 6.37
C ASN A 47 -8.96 -0.55 7.65
N LYS A 48 -8.91 0.10 8.81
CA LYS A 48 -9.20 -0.54 10.10
C LYS A 48 -10.63 -1.06 10.19
N GLY A 49 -10.82 -2.22 10.81
CA GLY A 49 -12.13 -2.82 11.02
C GLY A 49 -12.77 -3.47 9.79
N THR A 50 -12.10 -3.45 8.64
CA THR A 50 -12.58 -4.01 7.37
C THR A 50 -12.39 -5.54 7.31
N PRO A 51 -13.03 -6.22 6.34
CA PRO A 51 -12.82 -7.64 6.07
C PRO A 51 -11.35 -8.04 5.92
N ALA A 52 -10.57 -7.27 5.17
CA ALA A 52 -9.14 -7.52 4.97
C ALA A 52 -8.34 -7.37 6.27
N SER A 53 -8.59 -6.29 7.03
CA SER A 53 -7.95 -6.05 8.34
C SER A 53 -8.23 -7.20 9.32
N LYS A 54 -9.49 -7.68 9.39
CA LYS A 54 -9.88 -8.80 10.26
C LYS A 54 -9.26 -10.12 9.84
N ALA A 55 -8.98 -10.31 8.56
CA ALA A 55 -8.33 -11.49 8.01
C ALA A 55 -6.79 -11.46 8.12
N GLY A 56 -6.20 -10.34 8.57
CA GLY A 56 -4.77 -10.18 8.72
C GLY A 56 -4.04 -9.84 7.42
N ILE A 57 -4.72 -9.25 6.43
CA ILE A 57 -4.08 -8.63 5.27
C ILE A 57 -3.43 -7.33 5.73
N GLU A 58 -2.22 -7.05 5.25
CA GLU A 58 -1.42 -5.89 5.62
C GLU A 58 -0.95 -5.12 4.38
N ALA A 59 -0.61 -3.84 4.56
CA ALA A 59 0.07 -3.09 3.50
C ALA A 59 1.42 -3.73 3.18
N GLY A 60 1.72 -3.90 1.89
CA GLY A 60 2.89 -4.61 1.40
C GLY A 60 2.64 -6.07 1.02
N ASP A 61 1.46 -6.61 1.27
CA ASP A 61 1.05 -7.89 0.69
C ASP A 61 0.81 -7.75 -0.80
N VAL A 62 1.18 -8.76 -1.57
CA VAL A 62 0.74 -8.89 -2.97
C VAL A 62 -0.28 -10.03 -3.03
N ILE A 63 -1.51 -9.72 -3.41
CA ILE A 63 -2.57 -10.71 -3.57
C ILE A 63 -2.38 -11.40 -4.91
N LEU A 64 -2.04 -12.68 -4.90
CA LEU A 64 -1.77 -13.50 -6.09
C LEU A 64 -3.00 -14.30 -6.52
N LYS A 65 -3.84 -14.74 -5.55
CA LYS A 65 -5.10 -15.43 -5.86
C LYS A 65 -6.22 -14.96 -4.94
N PHE A 66 -7.41 -14.86 -5.49
CA PHE A 66 -8.65 -14.58 -4.75
C PHE A 66 -9.70 -15.64 -5.09
N ASN A 67 -10.18 -16.37 -4.10
CA ASN A 67 -11.17 -17.44 -4.26
C ASN A 67 -10.79 -18.44 -5.37
N LYS A 68 -9.55 -18.92 -5.36
CA LYS A 68 -8.94 -19.87 -6.32
C LYS A 68 -8.72 -19.30 -7.73
N LYS A 69 -9.00 -18.00 -7.98
CA LYS A 69 -8.75 -17.33 -9.26
C LYS A 69 -7.44 -16.57 -9.17
N ASP A 70 -6.58 -16.74 -10.15
CA ASP A 70 -5.33 -16.01 -10.27
C ASP A 70 -5.58 -14.52 -10.54
N ILE A 71 -4.76 -13.68 -9.94
CA ILE A 71 -4.75 -12.23 -10.14
C ILE A 71 -3.54 -11.92 -11.03
N GLU A 72 -3.78 -11.79 -12.33
CA GLU A 72 -2.71 -11.43 -13.26
C GLU A 72 -2.41 -9.93 -13.22
N LYS A 73 -3.44 -9.11 -13.09
CA LYS A 73 -3.36 -7.64 -12.98
C LYS A 73 -4.11 -7.14 -11.75
N SER A 74 -3.66 -6.03 -11.20
CA SER A 74 -4.32 -5.41 -10.04
C SER A 74 -5.82 -5.17 -10.27
N SER A 75 -6.22 -4.87 -11.52
CA SER A 75 -7.61 -4.64 -11.92
C SER A 75 -8.52 -5.88 -11.84
N ASP A 76 -7.98 -7.09 -11.72
CA ASP A 76 -8.78 -8.32 -11.63
C ASP A 76 -9.36 -8.52 -10.25
N LEU A 77 -8.61 -8.09 -9.22
CA LEU A 77 -9.05 -8.24 -7.83
C LEU A 77 -10.40 -7.53 -7.55
N PRO A 78 -10.61 -6.25 -7.90
CA PRO A 78 -11.91 -5.60 -7.72
C PRO A 78 -13.05 -6.29 -8.45
N LYS A 79 -12.80 -6.85 -9.65
CA LYS A 79 -13.80 -7.60 -10.43
C LYS A 79 -14.23 -8.85 -9.66
N TYR A 80 -13.26 -9.66 -9.20
CA TYR A 80 -13.57 -10.91 -8.50
C TYR A 80 -14.19 -10.67 -7.12
N VAL A 81 -13.71 -9.66 -6.40
CA VAL A 81 -14.30 -9.25 -5.13
C VAL A 81 -15.74 -8.75 -5.32
N GLY A 82 -15.97 -7.89 -6.31
CA GLY A 82 -17.27 -7.26 -6.56
C GLY A 82 -18.39 -8.25 -6.88
N ILE A 83 -18.07 -9.37 -7.58
CA ILE A 83 -19.04 -10.43 -7.90
C ILE A 83 -19.18 -11.49 -6.82
N THR A 84 -18.30 -11.48 -5.80
CA THR A 84 -18.36 -12.43 -4.69
C THR A 84 -19.43 -12.00 -3.70
N LYS A 85 -20.31 -12.95 -3.33
CA LYS A 85 -21.41 -12.70 -2.40
C LYS A 85 -20.87 -12.20 -1.05
N PRO A 86 -21.36 -11.07 -0.51
CA PRO A 86 -21.02 -10.63 0.83
C PRO A 86 -21.27 -11.71 1.88
N ASN A 87 -20.50 -11.69 2.94
CA ASN A 87 -20.46 -12.68 4.01
C ASN A 87 -19.88 -14.05 3.61
N SER A 88 -19.54 -14.32 2.35
CA SER A 88 -18.79 -15.51 1.96
C SER A 88 -17.37 -15.49 2.54
N VAL A 89 -16.89 -16.64 2.99
CA VAL A 89 -15.49 -16.82 3.41
C VAL A 89 -14.73 -17.46 2.25
N VAL A 90 -13.72 -16.76 1.74
CA VAL A 90 -12.93 -17.18 0.60
C VAL A 90 -11.45 -17.27 0.92
N PRO A 91 -10.69 -18.22 0.34
CA PRO A 91 -9.24 -18.24 0.45
C PRO A 91 -8.63 -17.12 -0.40
N VAL A 92 -7.61 -16.45 0.14
CA VAL A 92 -6.81 -15.43 -0.52
C VAL A 92 -5.35 -15.79 -0.36
N GLU A 93 -4.64 -16.04 -1.46
CA GLU A 93 -3.20 -16.28 -1.43
C GLU A 93 -2.46 -14.97 -1.59
N ILE A 94 -1.55 -14.71 -0.66
CA ILE A 94 -0.74 -13.50 -0.62
C ILE A 94 0.75 -13.84 -0.60
N TRP A 95 1.55 -12.96 -1.17
CA TRP A 95 2.99 -12.91 -1.00
C TRP A 95 3.35 -11.86 0.05
N ARG A 96 4.04 -12.27 1.11
CA ARG A 96 4.46 -11.39 2.20
C ARG A 96 5.90 -11.71 2.61
N ASN A 97 6.81 -10.74 2.49
CA ASN A 97 8.20 -10.88 2.94
C ASN A 97 8.90 -12.13 2.41
N GLY A 98 8.78 -12.41 1.12
CA GLY A 98 9.42 -13.57 0.48
C GLY A 98 8.70 -14.91 0.69
N LYS A 99 7.49 -14.93 1.25
CA LYS A 99 6.74 -16.16 1.56
C LYS A 99 5.30 -16.10 1.06
N LEU A 100 4.85 -17.21 0.48
CA LEU A 100 3.45 -17.43 0.15
C LEU A 100 2.66 -17.75 1.42
N LYS A 101 1.49 -17.12 1.61
CA LYS A 101 0.55 -17.37 2.69
C LYS A 101 -0.87 -17.43 2.17
N THR A 102 -1.71 -18.27 2.77
CA THR A 102 -3.15 -18.33 2.48
C THR A 102 -3.92 -17.80 3.68
N LEU A 103 -4.75 -16.79 3.46
CA LEU A 103 -5.65 -16.22 4.46
C LEU A 103 -7.10 -16.53 4.11
N ARG A 104 -7.95 -16.67 5.13
CA ARG A 104 -9.41 -16.78 4.94
C ARG A 104 -10.05 -15.42 5.17
N VAL A 105 -10.68 -14.86 4.16
CA VAL A 105 -11.29 -13.54 4.21
C VAL A 105 -12.81 -13.66 4.11
N LYS A 106 -13.52 -13.12 5.10
CA LYS A 106 -14.97 -12.94 5.02
C LYS A 106 -15.24 -11.67 4.23
N VAL A 107 -15.73 -11.79 3.00
CA VAL A 107 -16.05 -10.66 2.12
C VAL A 107 -17.16 -9.81 2.75
N GLY A 108 -16.95 -8.48 2.82
CA GLY A 108 -17.94 -7.53 3.30
C GLY A 108 -18.85 -7.02 2.21
N GLU A 109 -19.81 -6.21 2.58
CA GLU A 109 -20.62 -5.37 1.68
C GLU A 109 -19.97 -4.00 1.56
N MET A 110 -19.95 -3.44 0.34
CA MET A 110 -19.37 -2.13 0.09
C MET A 110 -20.17 -1.03 0.80
N PRO A 111 -19.57 -0.23 1.71
CA PRO A 111 -20.24 0.88 2.35
C PRO A 111 -20.66 1.95 1.32
N SER A 112 -21.84 2.56 1.52
CA SER A 112 -22.28 3.73 0.77
C SER A 112 -21.81 4.99 1.50
N ASP A 113 -20.80 5.70 0.95
CA ASP A 113 -20.22 7.03 1.33
C ASP A 113 -18.84 7.03 2.00
N ARG A 114 -17.88 7.65 1.38
CA ARG A 114 -17.17 8.95 1.11
C ARG A 114 -16.39 9.51 2.32
N MET A 115 -15.17 9.83 2.17
CA MET A 115 -14.11 10.76 1.73
C MET A 115 -13.67 11.84 2.74
N GLN A 116 -12.39 12.18 2.85
CA GLN A 116 -11.73 13.46 2.50
C GLN A 116 -10.33 13.67 3.13
N ALA A 117 -9.50 14.48 2.43
CA ALA A 117 -8.09 14.75 2.66
C ALA A 117 -7.81 16.17 3.21
N SER A 118 -6.60 16.45 3.73
CA SER A 118 -6.00 17.80 3.77
C SER A 118 -4.49 17.86 4.08
N ASN A 119 -3.84 18.93 3.61
CA ASN A 119 -2.39 19.24 3.52
C ASN A 119 -1.85 20.18 4.60
N LYS A 120 -0.54 20.15 4.94
CA LYS A 120 0.34 21.32 5.21
C LYS A 120 1.85 21.04 5.41
N LYS A 121 2.70 22.06 5.26
CA LYS A 121 4.13 22.18 4.94
C LYS A 121 5.18 22.24 6.10
N PRO A 122 6.51 22.28 5.79
CA PRO A 122 7.64 21.69 6.52
C PRO A 122 8.74 22.63 7.09
N SER A 123 9.81 22.06 7.71
CA SER A 123 11.07 22.71 8.13
C SER A 123 12.34 21.87 7.79
N LYS A 124 13.54 22.48 7.78
CA LYS A 124 14.79 22.08 7.08
C LYS A 124 15.68 21.04 7.75
N GLU A 125 16.34 20.16 6.96
CA GLU A 125 17.62 19.50 7.31
C GLU A 125 18.29 18.74 6.13
N SER A 126 19.42 18.04 6.35
CA SER A 126 20.36 17.54 5.34
C SER A 126 19.85 16.42 4.40
N VAL A 127 20.31 16.47 3.14
CA VAL A 127 19.94 15.55 2.04
C VAL A 127 20.63 14.20 2.20
N ASN A 128 19.90 13.08 2.11
CA ASN A 128 20.46 11.73 2.10
C ASN A 128 20.80 11.20 0.69
N ARG A 129 21.34 9.95 0.58
CA ARG A 129 21.79 9.33 -0.68
C ARG A 129 20.73 9.20 -1.78
N ILE A 130 19.46 9.23 -1.45
CA ILE A 130 18.35 9.20 -2.43
C ILE A 130 17.74 10.58 -2.68
N GLY A 131 18.34 11.63 -2.11
CA GLY A 131 17.90 13.00 -2.32
C GLY A 131 16.80 13.49 -1.40
N LEU A 132 16.59 12.85 -0.24
CA LEU A 132 15.57 13.25 0.73
C LEU A 132 16.16 13.99 1.93
N VAL A 133 15.49 15.08 2.31
CA VAL A 133 15.59 15.70 3.63
C VAL A 133 14.38 15.27 4.42
N LEU A 134 14.59 14.66 5.57
CA LEU A 134 13.56 14.03 6.38
C LEU A 134 13.51 14.61 7.80
N LYS A 135 12.33 14.66 8.38
CA LYS A 135 12.13 14.82 9.84
C LYS A 135 11.22 13.70 10.37
N GLU A 136 11.29 13.42 11.64
CA GLU A 136 10.35 12.51 12.28
C GLU A 136 8.96 13.15 12.37
N ALA A 137 7.92 12.36 12.12
CA ALA A 137 6.54 12.82 12.24
C ALA A 137 6.24 13.19 13.69
N SER A 138 5.70 14.38 13.92
CA SER A 138 5.32 14.92 15.22
C SER A 138 3.79 14.95 15.40
N GLY A 139 3.31 15.50 16.50
CA GLY A 139 1.91 15.45 16.92
C GLY A 139 0.84 15.56 15.83
N LYS A 140 0.92 16.56 14.94
CA LYS A 140 -0.07 16.76 13.86
C LYS A 140 0.08 15.70 12.77
N GLU A 141 1.31 15.42 12.35
CA GLU A 141 1.57 14.43 11.29
C GLU A 141 1.27 13.01 11.78
N LYS A 142 1.55 12.67 13.05
CA LYS A 142 1.18 11.37 13.63
C LYS A 142 -0.33 11.13 13.65
N LYS A 143 -1.14 12.17 13.86
CA LYS A 143 -2.61 12.04 13.77
C LYS A 143 -3.09 11.61 12.39
N LEU A 144 -2.42 12.09 11.32
CA LEU A 144 -2.76 11.74 9.93
C LEU A 144 -2.44 10.28 9.59
N ILE A 145 -1.49 9.68 10.29
CA ILE A 145 -1.03 8.30 10.06
C ILE A 145 -1.41 7.37 11.22
N ASP A 146 -2.53 7.63 11.89
CA ASP A 146 -3.07 6.80 12.99
C ASP A 146 -2.10 6.58 14.17
N GLY A 147 -1.29 7.58 14.50
CA GLY A 147 -0.31 7.49 15.58
C GLY A 147 0.94 6.67 15.26
N ARG A 148 1.06 6.13 14.03
CA ARG A 148 2.23 5.36 13.60
C ARG A 148 3.49 6.23 13.56
N ASN A 149 4.67 5.60 13.60
CA ASN A 149 5.91 6.28 13.26
C ASN A 149 5.98 6.55 11.76
N GLY A 150 6.52 7.69 11.38
CA GLY A 150 6.69 8.09 9.99
C GLY A 150 7.77 9.17 9.86
N LEU A 151 8.31 9.31 8.66
CA LEU A 151 9.30 10.34 8.32
C LEU A 151 8.72 11.28 7.29
N VAL A 152 8.58 12.55 7.65
CA VAL A 152 8.04 13.57 6.75
C VAL A 152 9.13 14.02 5.78
N VAL A 153 8.81 14.02 4.49
CA VAL A 153 9.67 14.56 3.43
C VAL A 153 9.62 16.08 3.45
N MET A 154 10.73 16.66 3.86
CA MET A 154 10.91 18.11 3.93
C MET A 154 11.33 18.68 2.58
N LYS A 155 12.22 17.96 1.90
CA LYS A 155 12.69 18.28 0.55
C LYS A 155 13.04 17.00 -0.19
N ALA A 156 12.64 16.93 -1.45
CA ALA A 156 13.04 15.88 -2.38
C ALA A 156 13.93 16.46 -3.47
N SER A 157 14.96 15.69 -3.89
CA SER A 157 15.89 16.01 -4.98
C SER A 157 16.43 14.71 -5.58
N GLY A 158 17.12 14.78 -6.71
CA GLY A 158 17.73 13.59 -7.32
C GLY A 158 16.75 12.45 -7.60
N SER A 159 17.13 11.22 -7.25
CA SER A 159 16.32 10.02 -7.51
C SER A 159 14.95 10.02 -6.81
N ALA A 160 14.80 10.69 -5.70
CA ALA A 160 13.50 10.83 -5.03
C ALA A 160 12.51 11.63 -5.88
N VAL A 161 12.94 12.73 -6.52
CA VAL A 161 12.10 13.52 -7.43
C VAL A 161 11.75 12.70 -8.68
N SER A 162 12.74 12.03 -9.28
CA SER A 162 12.52 11.15 -10.45
C SER A 162 11.50 10.04 -10.14
N SER A 163 11.43 9.59 -8.90
CA SER A 163 10.44 8.64 -8.40
C SER A 163 9.15 9.31 -7.91
N GLN A 164 8.90 10.57 -8.24
CA GLN A 164 7.70 11.32 -7.89
C GLN A 164 7.42 11.49 -6.37
N ILE A 165 8.45 11.38 -5.52
CA ILE A 165 8.33 11.74 -4.11
C ILE A 165 8.24 13.26 -3.99
N ARG A 166 7.33 13.74 -3.15
CA ARG A 166 7.02 15.16 -2.99
C ARG A 166 7.24 15.64 -1.57
N ASN A 167 7.47 16.93 -1.43
CA ASN A 167 7.49 17.57 -0.12
C ASN A 167 6.13 17.38 0.58
N GLY A 168 6.14 17.00 1.85
CA GLY A 168 4.96 16.72 2.65
C GLY A 168 4.52 15.25 2.65
N ASP A 169 5.08 14.39 1.79
CA ASP A 169 4.86 12.93 1.91
C ASP A 169 5.36 12.43 3.26
N VAL A 170 4.70 11.41 3.80
CA VAL A 170 5.17 10.76 5.03
C VAL A 170 5.57 9.32 4.71
N ILE A 171 6.85 9.02 4.83
CA ILE A 171 7.38 7.65 4.64
C ILE A 171 7.01 6.82 5.86
N LEU A 172 6.31 5.72 5.65
CA LEU A 172 5.85 4.79 6.68
C LEU A 172 6.69 3.52 6.77
N ALA A 173 7.21 3.04 5.62
CA ALA A 173 8.03 1.84 5.55
C ALA A 173 9.07 1.93 4.43
N LEU A 174 10.15 1.16 4.58
CA LEU A 174 11.21 0.90 3.61
C LEU A 174 11.27 -0.61 3.39
N ASN A 175 11.07 -1.07 2.14
CA ASN A 175 11.04 -2.51 1.79
C ASN A 175 10.19 -3.32 2.78
N ASN A 176 8.95 -2.90 3.02
CA ASN A 176 7.98 -3.46 3.98
C ASN A 176 8.39 -3.43 5.47
N LYS A 177 9.53 -2.82 5.83
CA LYS A 177 9.94 -2.62 7.22
C LYS A 177 9.50 -1.24 7.69
N PRO A 178 8.72 -1.12 8.78
CA PRO A 178 8.30 0.17 9.33
C PRO A 178 9.50 1.06 9.67
N VAL A 179 9.42 2.35 9.35
CA VAL A 179 10.45 3.32 9.72
C VAL A 179 10.27 3.76 11.17
N THR A 180 11.37 3.88 11.92
CA THR A 180 11.36 4.25 13.35
C THR A 180 12.01 5.61 13.61
N SER A 181 13.00 5.99 12.81
CA SER A 181 13.70 7.27 12.92
C SER A 181 14.46 7.62 11.64
N VAL A 182 14.76 8.90 11.43
CA VAL A 182 15.61 9.38 10.32
C VAL A 182 16.98 8.68 10.32
N ARG A 183 17.58 8.51 11.51
CA ARG A 183 18.88 7.85 11.65
C ARG A 183 18.84 6.37 11.21
N ALA A 184 17.80 5.64 11.62
CA ALA A 184 17.62 4.24 11.22
C ALA A 184 17.37 4.13 9.71
N PHE A 185 16.52 4.97 9.14
CA PHE A 185 16.26 5.05 7.72
C PHE A 185 17.53 5.29 6.90
N ASN A 186 18.29 6.34 7.23
CA ASN A 186 19.53 6.69 6.53
C ASN A 186 20.57 5.56 6.63
N ARG A 187 20.64 4.84 7.75
CA ARG A 187 21.53 3.67 7.91
C ARG A 187 21.17 2.54 6.94
N GLU A 188 19.89 2.24 6.76
CA GLU A 188 19.44 1.22 5.80
C GLU A 188 19.68 1.66 4.34
N ILE A 189 19.42 2.93 4.01
CA ILE A 189 19.78 3.49 2.69
C ILE A 189 21.28 3.37 2.43
N ASN A 190 22.12 3.67 3.41
CA ASN A 190 23.57 3.59 3.26
C ASN A 190 24.11 2.16 3.09
N LYS A 191 23.40 1.15 3.62
CA LYS A 191 23.74 -0.27 3.41
C LYS A 191 23.26 -0.79 2.05
N THR A 192 22.31 -0.10 1.43
CA THR A 192 21.78 -0.53 0.14
C THR A 192 22.81 -0.30 -0.97
N PRO A 193 23.13 -1.32 -1.78
CA PRO A 193 24.07 -1.17 -2.90
C PRO A 193 23.60 -0.11 -3.89
N LYS A 194 24.55 0.57 -4.52
CA LYS A 194 24.29 1.48 -5.64
C LYS A 194 23.59 0.74 -6.79
N GLY A 195 22.62 1.38 -7.41
CA GLY A 195 21.83 0.81 -8.50
C GLY A 195 20.64 -0.04 -8.06
N LYS A 196 20.57 -0.47 -6.80
CA LYS A 196 19.42 -1.19 -6.25
C LYS A 196 18.19 -0.31 -6.14
N THR A 197 17.04 -0.91 -6.42
CA THR A 197 15.72 -0.29 -6.19
C THR A 197 15.21 -0.65 -4.79
N ILE A 198 14.67 0.33 -4.10
CA ILE A 198 13.98 0.19 -2.82
C ILE A 198 12.52 0.57 -2.97
N ALA A 199 11.64 -0.03 -2.19
CA ALA A 199 10.22 0.32 -2.14
C ALA A 199 9.94 1.16 -0.89
N LEU A 200 9.48 2.39 -1.07
CA LEU A 200 9.02 3.26 0.01
C LEU A 200 7.49 3.23 0.08
N LEU A 201 6.92 2.85 1.21
CA LEU A 201 5.51 3.08 1.48
C LEU A 201 5.35 4.52 1.97
N ILE A 202 4.67 5.34 1.20
CA ILE A 202 4.41 6.73 1.55
C ILE A 202 2.92 6.97 1.81
N TYR A 203 2.61 7.89 2.71
CA TYR A 203 1.28 8.46 2.91
C TYR A 203 1.23 9.85 2.27
N ARG A 204 0.23 10.09 1.42
CA ARG A 204 0.01 11.33 0.68
C ARG A 204 -1.49 11.63 0.59
N ASN A 205 -1.93 12.78 1.04
CA ASN A 205 -3.31 13.28 0.88
C ASN A 205 -4.42 12.31 1.34
N GLY A 206 -4.20 11.52 2.38
CA GLY A 206 -5.19 10.55 2.86
C GLY A 206 -4.92 9.11 2.41
N ASP A 207 -4.14 8.91 1.36
CA ASP A 207 -3.86 7.60 0.78
C ASP A 207 -2.43 7.13 1.07
N THR A 208 -2.20 5.83 0.96
CA THR A 208 -0.87 5.23 0.96
C THR A 208 -0.56 4.58 -0.37
N LEU A 209 0.70 4.69 -0.80
CA LEU A 209 1.19 4.06 -2.03
C LEU A 209 2.65 3.64 -1.89
N PHE A 210 3.04 2.61 -2.62
CA PHE A 210 4.44 2.24 -2.76
C PHE A 210 5.10 2.99 -3.90
N VAL A 211 6.28 3.55 -3.61
CA VAL A 211 7.10 4.28 -4.58
C VAL A 211 8.45 3.59 -4.70
N PRO A 212 8.78 3.05 -5.88
CA PRO A 212 10.11 2.51 -6.14
C PRO A 212 11.13 3.65 -6.31
N VAL A 213 12.26 3.56 -5.62
CA VAL A 213 13.33 4.56 -5.67
C VAL A 213 14.67 3.88 -5.93
N LYS A 214 15.38 4.28 -6.97
CA LYS A 214 16.71 3.76 -7.28
C LYS A 214 17.79 4.49 -6.46
N VAL A 215 18.64 3.75 -5.79
CA VAL A 215 19.76 4.31 -5.02
C VAL A 215 20.91 4.62 -5.99
N LEU A 216 21.16 5.91 -6.27
CA LEU A 216 22.12 6.34 -7.30
C LEU A 216 23.52 6.62 -6.76
N ASN A 217 23.70 7.05 -5.51
CA ASN A 217 24.99 7.45 -4.92
C ASN A 217 25.22 6.82 -3.55
#